data_4118728ad88d324762ac07fa69803b4c
#
_entry.id   4118728ad88d324762ac07fa69803b4c
#
_cell.length_a   1.000
_cell.length_b   1.000
_cell.length_c   1.000
_cell.angle_alpha   90.00
_cell.angle_beta   90.00
_cell.angle_gamma   90.00
#
_symmetry.space_group_name_H-M   'P 1'
#
loop_
_entity.id
_entity.type
_entity.pdbx_description
1 polymer ?
#
loop_
_entity_poly.entity_id
_entity_poly.type
_entity_poly.pdbx_seq_one_letter_code
_entity_poly.pdbx_strand_id
1 'polypeptide(L)'
;TAKLTIGIAADLLELRPRFAKGAQFIRGVDISPSGSRVAVDFRGEIFTLPAEKGDPRNLTESPAHHENNPAWSPDGKSIAYFSDASGEYELHIRSQDGKGEARKIKLNGDGFYANGNWSPDCKYFSYVDNGRNLYVLTIATGNIRKIDTDEVYHPGPFRDMFGDWSSDSKWIAYTKINATNFSTIRLYSIEQNKSFPVTDGLSDVTEPVFDPAGKYLFF
;
A
#
# COMPACT_ATOMS: atom_id res chain seq x y z
N THR A 1 -35.16 22.64 -6.99
CA THR A 1 -34.86 21.86 -5.78
C THR A 1 -34.38 22.82 -4.69
N ALA A 2 -35.05 22.86 -3.54
CA ALA A 2 -34.64 23.64 -2.39
C ALA A 2 -33.86 22.74 -1.41
N LYS A 3 -32.77 23.27 -0.82
CA LYS A 3 -32.02 22.58 0.23
C LYS A 3 -32.86 22.65 1.52
N LEU A 4 -33.23 21.50 2.07
CA LEU A 4 -33.88 21.39 3.37
C LEU A 4 -32.82 21.27 4.45
N THR A 5 -32.81 22.16 5.43
CA THR A 5 -31.94 22.07 6.60
C THR A 5 -32.76 21.58 7.78
N ILE A 6 -32.44 20.40 8.29
CA ILE A 6 -33.08 19.80 9.46
C ILE A 6 -32.14 20.02 10.66
N GLY A 7 -32.60 20.76 11.67
CA GLY A 7 -31.91 20.90 12.95
C GLY A 7 -32.43 19.85 13.94
N ILE A 8 -31.50 19.11 14.56
CA ILE A 8 -31.82 18.16 15.62
C ILE A 8 -31.32 18.73 16.95
N ALA A 9 -32.25 19.12 17.81
CA ALA A 9 -31.95 19.59 19.17
C ALA A 9 -32.00 18.40 20.14
N ALA A 10 -31.03 17.50 20.03
CA ALA A 10 -30.88 16.33 20.92
C ALA A 10 -29.46 16.24 21.45
N ASP A 11 -29.33 15.81 22.72
CA ASP A 11 -28.03 15.46 23.30
C ASP A 11 -27.59 14.11 22.77
N LEU A 12 -26.83 14.13 21.67
CA LEU A 12 -26.32 12.93 21.01
C LEU A 12 -25.10 12.38 21.77
N LEU A 13 -25.34 11.72 22.91
CA LEU A 13 -24.31 11.14 23.76
C LEU A 13 -23.32 10.24 23.01
N GLU A 14 -23.81 9.53 21.97
CA GLU A 14 -22.99 8.65 21.13
C GLU A 14 -21.97 9.40 20.26
N LEU A 15 -22.17 10.69 20.02
CA LEU A 15 -21.26 11.52 19.24
C LEU A 15 -20.21 12.23 20.09
N ARG A 16 -20.30 12.12 21.42
CA ARG A 16 -19.29 12.70 22.32
C ARG A 16 -17.99 11.93 22.25
N PRO A 17 -16.81 12.60 22.34
CA PRO A 17 -15.53 11.92 22.44
C PRO A 17 -15.53 10.96 23.64
N ARG A 18 -15.16 9.70 23.36
CA ARG A 18 -15.07 8.65 24.38
C ARG A 18 -13.90 7.73 24.09
N PHE A 19 -13.31 7.16 25.12
CA PHE A 19 -12.36 6.07 24.96
C PHE A 19 -13.07 4.81 24.53
N ALA A 20 -12.60 4.22 23.44
CA ALA A 20 -13.13 2.96 22.93
C ALA A 20 -11.98 1.98 22.61
N LYS A 21 -12.20 0.68 22.83
CA LYS A 21 -11.29 -0.35 22.36
C LYS A 21 -11.40 -0.44 20.84
N GLY A 22 -10.27 -0.32 20.14
CA GLY A 22 -10.26 -0.20 18.69
C GLY A 22 -9.32 -1.13 17.95
N ALA A 23 -8.56 -2.00 18.65
CA ALA A 23 -7.54 -2.85 18.02
C ALA A 23 -8.09 -3.70 16.85
N GLN A 24 -9.35 -4.13 16.92
CA GLN A 24 -10.02 -4.88 15.85
C GLN A 24 -10.25 -4.09 14.55
N PHE A 25 -10.08 -2.78 14.57
CA PHE A 25 -10.23 -1.92 13.40
C PHE A 25 -8.90 -1.55 12.73
N ILE A 26 -7.78 -2.02 13.26
CA ILE A 26 -6.46 -1.89 12.63
C ILE A 26 -6.38 -2.96 11.53
N ARG A 27 -6.08 -2.55 10.30
CA ARG A 27 -5.98 -3.45 9.13
C ARG A 27 -4.60 -3.44 8.50
N GLY A 28 -4.02 -2.26 8.28
CA GLY A 28 -2.70 -2.07 7.72
C GLY A 28 -1.75 -1.51 8.78
N VAL A 29 -0.52 -2.01 8.81
CA VAL A 29 0.53 -1.56 9.74
C VAL A 29 1.86 -1.53 9.00
N ASP A 30 2.61 -0.45 9.16
CA ASP A 30 3.98 -0.38 8.67
C ASP A 30 4.89 0.37 9.66
N ILE A 31 6.12 -0.11 9.83
CA ILE A 31 7.06 0.40 10.82
C ILE A 31 8.01 1.39 10.13
N SER A 32 8.23 2.55 10.75
CA SER A 32 9.22 3.51 10.24
C SER A 32 10.61 2.89 10.15
N PRO A 33 11.45 3.28 9.18
CA PRO A 33 12.80 2.74 9.03
C PRO A 33 13.69 2.88 10.26
N SER A 34 13.42 3.89 11.10
CA SER A 34 14.12 4.08 12.37
C SER A 34 13.56 3.25 13.54
N GLY A 35 12.43 2.55 13.35
CA GLY A 35 11.72 1.86 14.42
C GLY A 35 11.05 2.77 15.45
N SER A 36 11.12 4.10 15.28
CA SER A 36 10.63 5.05 16.28
C SER A 36 9.12 5.27 16.26
N ARG A 37 8.47 4.97 15.14
CA ARG A 37 7.02 5.11 14.97
C ARG A 37 6.47 3.98 14.10
N VAL A 38 5.18 3.73 14.26
CA VAL A 38 4.40 2.85 13.39
C VAL A 38 3.29 3.65 12.73
N ALA A 39 3.06 3.44 11.45
CA ALA A 39 1.85 3.89 10.76
C ALA A 39 0.79 2.80 10.82
N VAL A 40 -0.44 3.17 11.10
CA VAL A 40 -1.57 2.24 11.18
C VAL A 40 -2.76 2.82 10.41
N ASP A 41 -3.44 1.97 9.72
CA ASP A 41 -4.77 2.27 9.17
C ASP A 41 -5.81 1.89 10.23
N PHE A 42 -6.59 2.86 10.64
CA PHE A 42 -7.58 2.69 11.68
C PHE A 42 -8.89 3.38 11.27
N ARG A 43 -9.92 2.58 11.01
CA ARG A 43 -11.27 3.05 10.65
C ARG A 43 -11.31 4.01 9.45
N GLY A 44 -10.43 3.80 8.49
CA GLY A 44 -10.36 4.61 7.28
C GLY A 44 -9.51 5.87 7.39
N GLU A 45 -8.74 6.03 8.48
CA GLU A 45 -7.78 7.11 8.61
C GLU A 45 -6.38 6.55 8.94
N ILE A 46 -5.34 7.29 8.59
CA ILE A 46 -3.95 6.91 8.85
C ILE A 46 -3.45 7.62 10.09
N PHE A 47 -3.02 6.85 11.07
CA PHE A 47 -2.39 7.34 12.30
C PHE A 47 -0.92 6.95 12.35
N THR A 48 -0.11 7.76 13.02
CA THR A 48 1.22 7.32 13.44
C THR A 48 1.30 7.30 14.97
N LEU A 49 1.82 6.19 15.48
CA LEU A 49 1.98 5.94 16.90
C LEU A 49 3.47 5.87 17.24
N PRO A 50 3.95 6.48 18.33
CA PRO A 50 5.33 6.34 18.76
C PRO A 50 5.58 4.97 19.38
N ALA A 51 6.80 4.42 19.23
CA ALA A 51 7.19 3.15 19.83
C ALA A 51 7.27 3.22 21.37
N GLU A 52 7.73 4.35 21.92
CA GLU A 52 7.88 4.53 23.37
C GLU A 52 7.11 5.75 23.87
N LYS A 53 7.66 6.95 23.68
CA LYS A 53 7.12 8.21 24.22
C LYS A 53 6.69 9.14 23.10
N GLY A 54 5.61 9.87 23.33
CA GLY A 54 5.06 10.85 22.39
C GLY A 54 3.57 10.62 22.13
N ASP A 55 2.98 11.49 21.34
CA ASP A 55 1.56 11.46 21.06
C ASP A 55 1.25 10.73 19.75
N PRO A 56 0.12 10.01 19.69
CA PRO A 56 -0.48 9.58 18.43
C PRO A 56 -0.77 10.81 17.54
N ARG A 57 -0.59 10.64 16.23
CA ARG A 57 -0.96 11.68 15.25
C ARG A 57 -1.93 11.09 14.25
N ASN A 58 -3.06 11.73 14.04
CA ASN A 58 -3.88 11.48 12.86
C ASN A 58 -3.24 12.23 11.69
N LEU A 59 -2.84 11.52 10.64
CA LEU A 59 -2.21 12.14 9.48
C LEU A 59 -3.21 12.66 8.46
N THR A 60 -4.37 12.05 8.36
CA THR A 60 -5.32 12.32 7.26
C THR A 60 -6.42 13.27 7.68
N GLU A 61 -6.93 13.16 8.91
CA GLU A 61 -8.02 14.02 9.44
C GLU A 61 -9.19 14.17 8.47
N SER A 62 -9.58 13.04 7.82
CA SER A 62 -10.54 12.99 6.71
C SER A 62 -11.73 12.09 7.02
N PRO A 63 -12.63 12.45 7.97
CA PRO A 63 -13.66 11.56 8.50
C PRO A 63 -14.71 11.10 7.47
N ALA A 64 -14.70 11.63 6.26
CA ALA A 64 -15.63 11.28 5.19
C ALA A 64 -15.00 10.39 4.10
N HIS A 65 -13.72 10.05 4.24
CA HIS A 65 -12.95 9.30 3.25
C HIS A 65 -12.38 8.02 3.87
N HIS A 66 -11.93 7.13 3.01
CA HIS A 66 -11.34 5.87 3.42
C HIS A 66 -9.89 5.80 2.95
N GLU A 67 -8.98 5.89 3.91
CA GLU A 67 -7.55 5.70 3.70
C GLU A 67 -7.11 4.33 4.22
N ASN A 68 -6.19 3.70 3.48
CA ASN A 68 -5.71 2.36 3.83
C ASN A 68 -4.29 2.08 3.32
N ASN A 69 -3.73 0.95 3.77
CA ASN A 69 -2.43 0.44 3.35
C ASN A 69 -1.30 1.49 3.48
N PRO A 70 -1.02 2.01 4.68
CA PRO A 70 0.10 2.91 4.88
C PRO A 70 1.43 2.21 4.59
N ALA A 71 2.34 2.91 3.91
CA ALA A 71 3.69 2.46 3.62
C ALA A 71 4.69 3.58 3.87
N TRP A 72 5.64 3.37 4.79
CA TRP A 72 6.72 4.31 5.05
C TRP A 72 7.71 4.34 3.89
N SER A 73 8.13 5.55 3.50
CA SER A 73 9.26 5.67 2.58
C SER A 73 10.55 5.20 3.28
N PRO A 74 11.46 4.51 2.58
CA PRO A 74 12.73 4.04 3.16
C PRO A 74 13.61 5.13 3.77
N ASP A 75 13.48 6.39 3.32
CA ASP A 75 14.16 7.54 3.91
C ASP A 75 13.48 8.09 5.19
N GLY A 76 12.33 7.53 5.57
CA GLY A 76 11.57 7.89 6.77
C GLY A 76 10.86 9.24 6.71
N LYS A 77 10.83 9.92 5.55
CA LYS A 77 10.28 11.27 5.46
C LYS A 77 8.80 11.32 5.13
N SER A 78 8.30 10.30 4.43
CA SER A 78 6.95 10.28 3.89
C SER A 78 6.23 8.98 4.21
N ILE A 79 4.91 9.05 4.16
CA ILE A 79 4.01 7.89 4.21
C ILE A 79 3.14 7.94 2.97
N ALA A 80 3.13 6.84 2.22
CA ALA A 80 2.19 6.61 1.13
C ALA A 80 0.98 5.84 1.65
N TYR A 81 -0.20 6.09 1.11
CA TYR A 81 -1.44 5.40 1.42
C TYR A 81 -2.42 5.57 0.27
N PHE A 82 -3.38 4.67 0.14
CA PHE A 82 -4.48 4.82 -0.81
C PHE A 82 -5.64 5.57 -0.15
N SER A 83 -6.27 6.49 -0.89
CA SER A 83 -7.40 7.31 -0.42
C SER A 83 -8.45 7.45 -1.51
N ASP A 84 -9.73 7.39 -1.12
CA ASP A 84 -10.89 7.63 -1.99
C ASP A 84 -11.39 9.08 -1.98
N ALA A 85 -10.59 10.01 -1.48
CA ALA A 85 -10.96 11.41 -1.31
C ALA A 85 -11.37 12.14 -2.60
N SER A 86 -10.97 11.65 -3.77
CA SER A 86 -11.38 12.19 -5.08
C SER A 86 -12.64 11.52 -5.64
N GLY A 87 -13.21 10.54 -4.95
CA GLY A 87 -14.32 9.69 -5.41
C GLY A 87 -13.86 8.35 -5.98
N GLU A 88 -12.58 8.23 -6.32
CA GLU A 88 -11.89 7.00 -6.72
C GLU A 88 -10.57 6.89 -5.96
N TYR A 89 -10.07 5.66 -5.74
CA TYR A 89 -8.82 5.50 -5.02
C TYR A 89 -7.62 6.04 -5.80
N GLU A 90 -6.83 6.83 -5.10
CA GLU A 90 -5.56 7.40 -5.56
C GLU A 90 -4.44 7.08 -4.57
N LEU A 91 -3.19 7.16 -5.01
CA LEU A 91 -2.04 7.14 -4.11
C LEU A 91 -1.80 8.54 -3.56
N HIS A 92 -1.86 8.68 -2.26
CA HIS A 92 -1.48 9.88 -1.55
C HIS A 92 -0.11 9.68 -0.89
N ILE A 93 0.75 10.68 -0.98
CA ILE A 93 2.06 10.70 -0.33
C ILE A 93 2.13 11.95 0.54
N ARG A 94 2.30 11.76 1.84
CA ARG A 94 2.31 12.84 2.83
C ARG A 94 3.57 12.81 3.69
N SER A 95 3.99 13.97 4.16
CA SER A 95 5.07 14.05 5.15
C SER A 95 4.69 13.28 6.43
N GLN A 96 5.64 12.56 7.02
CA GLN A 96 5.44 11.75 8.21
C GLN A 96 5.00 12.56 9.45
N ASP A 97 5.24 13.87 9.47
CA ASP A 97 4.80 14.77 10.53
C ASP A 97 3.39 15.32 10.33
N GLY A 98 2.73 14.94 9.22
CA GLY A 98 1.38 15.36 8.86
C GLY A 98 1.28 16.79 8.33
N LYS A 99 2.40 17.52 8.18
CA LYS A 99 2.38 18.89 7.71
C LYS A 99 2.29 18.98 6.18
N GLY A 100 1.67 20.04 5.73
CA GLY A 100 1.47 20.30 4.30
C GLY A 100 0.40 19.43 3.67
N GLU A 101 0.18 19.62 2.39
CA GLU A 101 -0.77 18.84 1.61
C GLU A 101 -0.16 17.52 1.14
N ALA A 102 -0.98 16.49 1.02
CA ALA A 102 -0.57 15.24 0.40
C ALA A 102 -0.40 15.43 -1.10
N ARG A 103 0.68 14.89 -1.66
CA ARG A 103 0.81 14.73 -3.10
C ARG A 103 -0.12 13.61 -3.54
N LYS A 104 -1.04 13.90 -4.47
CA LYS A 104 -2.01 12.98 -5.01
C LYS A 104 -1.57 12.47 -6.36
N ILE A 105 -1.63 11.16 -6.59
CA ILE A 105 -1.25 10.52 -7.84
C ILE A 105 -2.38 9.59 -8.24
N LYS A 106 -3.02 9.90 -9.37
CA LYS A 106 -4.03 9.02 -9.95
C LYS A 106 -3.37 7.72 -10.42
N LEU A 107 -3.96 6.59 -10.05
CA LEU A 107 -3.43 5.28 -10.38
C LEU A 107 -4.11 4.69 -11.64
N ASN A 108 -3.43 3.75 -12.27
CA ASN A 108 -4.00 2.87 -13.28
C ASN A 108 -4.54 1.61 -12.59
N GLY A 109 -5.61 1.05 -13.17
CA GLY A 109 -6.32 -0.11 -12.63
C GLY A 109 -7.72 0.28 -12.17
N ASP A 110 -8.50 -0.70 -11.75
CA ASP A 110 -9.90 -0.54 -11.41
C ASP A 110 -10.13 -0.68 -9.90
N GLY A 111 -10.52 0.41 -9.27
CA GLY A 111 -11.21 0.44 -8.00
C GLY A 111 -10.37 0.29 -6.75
N PHE A 112 -9.82 -0.88 -6.43
CA PHE A 112 -9.14 -1.12 -5.16
C PHE A 112 -7.68 -1.51 -5.36
N TYR A 113 -6.82 -1.00 -4.45
CA TYR A 113 -5.39 -1.24 -4.49
C TYR A 113 -4.89 -1.82 -3.16
N ALA A 114 -3.82 -2.60 -3.22
CA ALA A 114 -3.16 -3.17 -2.07
C ALA A 114 -1.65 -3.38 -2.32
N ASN A 115 -0.95 -3.87 -1.30
CA ASN A 115 0.47 -4.22 -1.35
C ASN A 115 1.34 -3.07 -1.87
N GLY A 116 1.02 -1.85 -1.42
CA GLY A 116 1.84 -0.69 -1.73
C GLY A 116 3.21 -0.82 -1.09
N ASN A 117 4.28 -0.79 -1.91
CA ASN A 117 5.65 -0.94 -1.43
C ASN A 117 6.61 -0.01 -2.16
N TRP A 118 7.47 0.67 -1.40
CA TRP A 118 8.50 1.55 -1.94
C TRP A 118 9.73 0.78 -2.41
N SER A 119 10.37 1.26 -3.48
CA SER A 119 11.74 0.86 -3.76
C SER A 119 12.70 1.43 -2.71
N PRO A 120 13.80 0.73 -2.35
CA PRO A 120 14.77 1.20 -1.35
C PRO A 120 15.33 2.60 -1.63
N ASP A 121 15.44 3.00 -2.89
CA ASP A 121 15.93 4.32 -3.31
C ASP A 121 14.82 5.41 -3.35
N CYS A 122 13.60 5.09 -2.92
CA CYS A 122 12.42 5.97 -2.92
C CYS A 122 11.99 6.50 -4.30
N LYS A 123 12.49 5.94 -5.42
CA LYS A 123 12.14 6.42 -6.76
C LYS A 123 10.91 5.77 -7.34
N TYR A 124 10.58 4.56 -6.87
CA TYR A 124 9.48 3.78 -7.39
C TYR A 124 8.54 3.35 -6.27
N PHE A 125 7.32 3.03 -6.65
CA PHE A 125 6.31 2.44 -5.78
C PHE A 125 5.58 1.35 -6.53
N SER A 126 5.56 0.14 -6.01
CA SER A 126 4.80 -0.98 -6.57
C SER A 126 3.46 -1.13 -5.88
N TYR A 127 2.44 -1.58 -6.60
CA TYR A 127 1.12 -1.85 -6.05
C TYR A 127 0.35 -2.86 -6.91
N VAL A 128 -0.69 -3.43 -6.34
CA VAL A 128 -1.58 -4.40 -7.00
C VAL A 128 -3.00 -3.84 -7.00
N ASP A 129 -3.75 -4.04 -8.08
CA ASP A 129 -5.18 -3.74 -8.15
C ASP A 129 -6.05 -4.99 -7.92
N ASN A 130 -7.37 -4.78 -7.80
CA ASN A 130 -8.33 -5.88 -7.65
C ASN A 130 -8.51 -6.72 -8.93
N GLY A 131 -8.01 -6.28 -10.08
CA GLY A 131 -7.88 -7.05 -11.31
C GLY A 131 -6.67 -7.99 -11.32
N ARG A 132 -5.92 -8.08 -10.19
CA ARG A 132 -4.70 -8.87 -10.04
C ARG A 132 -3.61 -8.47 -11.03
N ASN A 133 -3.48 -7.16 -11.22
CA ASN A 133 -2.40 -6.58 -11.99
C ASN A 133 -1.36 -5.97 -11.05
N LEU A 134 -0.10 -6.29 -11.29
CA LEU A 134 1.03 -5.66 -10.61
C LEU A 134 1.53 -4.47 -11.42
N TYR A 135 1.70 -3.35 -10.75
CA TYR A 135 2.18 -2.10 -11.35
C TYR A 135 3.42 -1.55 -10.66
N VAL A 136 4.18 -0.76 -11.39
CA VAL A 136 5.22 0.11 -10.85
C VAL A 136 5.00 1.55 -11.27
N LEU A 137 4.99 2.44 -10.30
CA LEU A 137 4.87 3.88 -10.45
C LEU A 137 6.26 4.51 -10.28
N THR A 138 6.66 5.38 -11.19
CA THR A 138 7.82 6.26 -11.03
C THR A 138 7.39 7.51 -10.26
N ILE A 139 7.86 7.69 -9.05
CA ILE A 139 7.41 8.76 -8.14
C ILE A 139 7.63 10.15 -8.75
N ALA A 140 8.79 10.42 -9.33
CA ALA A 140 9.11 11.75 -9.85
C ALA A 140 8.17 12.21 -10.97
N THR A 141 7.83 11.31 -11.89
CA THR A 141 7.08 11.65 -13.11
C THR A 141 5.59 11.30 -13.03
N GLY A 142 5.19 10.42 -12.11
CA GLY A 142 3.85 9.85 -12.07
C GLY A 142 3.59 8.78 -13.15
N ASN A 143 4.61 8.38 -13.90
CA ASN A 143 4.47 7.34 -14.93
C ASN A 143 4.23 5.97 -14.29
N ILE A 144 3.21 5.28 -14.76
CA ILE A 144 2.81 3.95 -14.28
C ILE A 144 3.02 2.94 -15.39
N ARG A 145 3.66 1.82 -15.04
CA ARG A 145 3.82 0.66 -15.92
C ARG A 145 3.17 -0.55 -15.29
N LYS A 146 2.40 -1.28 -16.06
CA LYS A 146 1.90 -2.60 -15.69
C LYS A 146 3.03 -3.62 -15.90
N ILE A 147 3.33 -4.38 -14.86
CA ILE A 147 4.37 -5.41 -14.86
C ILE A 147 3.80 -6.73 -15.37
N ASP A 148 2.73 -7.21 -14.73
CA ASP A 148 2.14 -8.52 -15.03
C ASP A 148 0.68 -8.58 -14.56
N THR A 149 0.02 -9.70 -14.89
CA THR A 149 -1.33 -10.05 -14.47
C THR A 149 -1.37 -11.54 -14.16
N ASP A 150 -2.07 -11.94 -13.11
CA ASP A 150 -2.36 -13.36 -12.86
C ASP A 150 -3.15 -13.95 -14.04
N GLU A 151 -2.81 -15.18 -14.43
CA GLU A 151 -3.48 -15.86 -15.56
C GLU A 151 -4.82 -16.48 -15.16
N VAL A 152 -5.02 -16.72 -13.87
CA VAL A 152 -6.26 -17.28 -13.32
C VAL A 152 -6.82 -16.35 -12.26
N TYR A 153 -8.10 -16.02 -12.37
CA TYR A 153 -8.79 -15.29 -11.32
C TYR A 153 -9.15 -16.24 -10.18
N HIS A 154 -8.51 -16.03 -9.04
CA HIS A 154 -8.83 -16.71 -7.79
C HIS A 154 -9.80 -15.88 -6.97
N PRO A 155 -10.94 -16.42 -6.52
CA PRO A 155 -11.80 -15.74 -5.56
C PRO A 155 -11.10 -15.70 -4.21
N GLY A 156 -10.58 -14.55 -3.82
CA GLY A 156 -9.85 -14.35 -2.56
C GLY A 156 -9.25 -12.96 -2.48
N PRO A 157 -8.56 -12.65 -1.41
CA PRO A 157 -7.87 -11.37 -1.30
C PRO A 157 -6.84 -11.25 -2.43
N PHE A 158 -6.90 -10.16 -3.19
CA PHE A 158 -5.95 -9.88 -4.30
C PHE A 158 -4.53 -9.56 -3.81
N ARG A 159 -4.23 -9.85 -2.55
CA ARG A 159 -2.94 -9.62 -1.91
C ARG A 159 -1.86 -10.64 -2.28
N ASP A 160 -2.23 -11.69 -3.01
CA ASP A 160 -1.33 -12.83 -3.27
C ASP A 160 -0.23 -12.51 -4.30
N MET A 161 -0.38 -11.48 -5.14
CA MET A 161 0.72 -10.94 -5.95
C MET A 161 1.66 -10.10 -5.08
N PHE A 162 2.30 -10.75 -4.12
CA PHE A 162 3.28 -10.10 -3.25
C PHE A 162 4.56 -9.84 -4.04
N GLY A 163 5.07 -8.61 -3.96
CA GLY A 163 6.31 -8.23 -4.61
C GLY A 163 7.29 -7.64 -3.61
N ASP A 164 8.53 -8.10 -3.65
CA ASP A 164 9.65 -7.56 -2.88
C ASP A 164 10.67 -6.88 -3.78
N TRP A 165 11.26 -5.80 -3.31
CA TRP A 165 12.27 -5.03 -4.02
C TRP A 165 13.67 -5.52 -3.70
N SER A 166 14.52 -5.64 -4.74
CA SER A 166 15.95 -5.82 -4.51
C SER A 166 16.56 -4.58 -3.83
N SER A 167 17.59 -4.79 -3.02
CA SER A 167 18.26 -3.73 -2.26
C SER A 167 18.85 -2.62 -3.14
N ASP A 168 19.15 -2.90 -4.39
CA ASP A 168 19.64 -1.94 -5.39
C ASP A 168 18.51 -1.25 -6.19
N SER A 169 17.23 -1.54 -5.88
CA SER A 169 16.04 -1.00 -6.54
C SER A 169 15.89 -1.33 -8.03
N LYS A 170 16.62 -2.33 -8.54
CA LYS A 170 16.59 -2.68 -9.97
C LYS A 170 15.65 -3.82 -10.31
N TRP A 171 15.24 -4.60 -9.32
CA TRP A 171 14.42 -5.78 -9.51
C TRP A 171 13.23 -5.79 -8.55
N ILE A 172 12.13 -6.39 -9.03
CA ILE A 172 10.99 -6.78 -8.21
C ILE A 172 10.85 -8.29 -8.36
N ALA A 173 10.93 -9.03 -7.24
CA ALA A 173 10.52 -10.42 -7.17
C ALA A 173 9.04 -10.49 -6.81
N TYR A 174 8.25 -11.28 -7.49
CA TYR A 174 6.81 -11.37 -7.22
C TYR A 174 6.26 -12.77 -7.49
N THR A 175 5.17 -13.08 -6.80
CA THR A 175 4.38 -14.29 -7.02
C THR A 175 3.41 -14.06 -8.17
N LYS A 176 3.27 -15.02 -9.07
CA LYS A 176 2.27 -15.04 -10.14
C LYS A 176 1.58 -16.39 -10.20
N ILE A 177 0.25 -16.39 -10.27
CA ILE A 177 -0.53 -17.60 -10.54
C ILE A 177 -0.58 -17.84 -12.05
N ASN A 178 -0.11 -19.00 -12.49
CA ASN A 178 -0.09 -19.40 -13.89
C ASN A 178 -1.39 -20.08 -14.34
N ALA A 179 -1.54 -20.39 -15.63
CA ALA A 179 -2.70 -21.03 -16.21
C ALA A 179 -2.99 -22.44 -15.65
N THR A 180 -1.99 -23.12 -15.07
CA THR A 180 -2.14 -24.42 -14.41
C THR A 180 -2.50 -24.30 -12.94
N ASN A 181 -2.77 -23.08 -12.47
CA ASN A 181 -3.17 -22.75 -11.11
C ASN A 181 -2.06 -22.96 -10.05
N PHE A 182 -0.80 -23.01 -10.46
CA PHE A 182 0.32 -22.99 -9.57
C PHE A 182 0.86 -21.56 -9.39
N SER A 183 1.26 -21.25 -8.17
CA SER A 183 1.97 -20.01 -7.83
C SER A 183 3.44 -20.15 -8.22
N THR A 184 3.95 -19.18 -8.96
CA THR A 184 5.32 -19.18 -9.47
C THR A 184 6.03 -17.89 -9.12
N ILE A 185 7.34 -17.93 -8.97
CA ILE A 185 8.16 -16.74 -8.72
C ILE A 185 8.70 -16.20 -10.04
N ARG A 186 8.58 -14.89 -10.19
CA ARG A 186 9.11 -14.13 -11.31
C ARG A 186 9.95 -12.95 -10.83
N LEU A 187 10.89 -12.54 -11.66
CA LEU A 187 11.71 -11.33 -11.46
C LEU A 187 11.40 -10.33 -12.58
N TYR A 188 11.06 -9.11 -12.20
CA TYR A 188 10.91 -8.00 -13.14
C TYR A 188 12.12 -7.07 -13.06
N SER A 189 12.75 -6.80 -14.21
CA SER A 189 13.82 -5.82 -14.33
C SER A 189 13.26 -4.44 -14.63
N ILE A 190 13.55 -3.47 -13.77
CA ILE A 190 13.17 -2.06 -13.96
C ILE A 190 13.84 -1.48 -15.22
N GLU A 191 15.11 -1.82 -15.43
CA GLU A 191 15.91 -1.33 -16.55
C GLU A 191 15.47 -1.92 -17.89
N GLN A 192 15.28 -3.26 -17.93
CA GLN A 192 14.92 -3.95 -19.17
C GLN A 192 13.42 -3.90 -19.47
N ASN A 193 12.61 -3.47 -18.49
CA ASN A 193 11.14 -3.49 -18.56
C ASN A 193 10.59 -4.86 -18.98
N LYS A 194 11.12 -5.93 -18.35
CA LYS A 194 10.81 -7.31 -18.71
C LYS A 194 10.78 -8.21 -17.49
N SER A 195 9.84 -9.18 -17.49
CA SER A 195 9.74 -10.22 -16.46
C SER A 195 10.39 -11.52 -16.91
N PHE A 196 11.04 -12.19 -15.96
CA PHE A 196 11.74 -13.47 -16.16
C PHE A 196 11.19 -14.51 -15.17
N PRO A 197 10.91 -15.75 -15.61
CA PRO A 197 10.55 -16.82 -14.69
C PRO A 197 11.76 -17.24 -13.85
N VAL A 198 11.52 -17.52 -12.57
CA VAL A 198 12.52 -18.09 -11.63
C VAL A 198 12.21 -19.56 -11.37
N THR A 199 10.93 -19.90 -11.17
CA THR A 199 10.48 -21.28 -10.93
C THR A 199 9.75 -21.83 -12.15
N ASP A 200 9.72 -23.16 -12.27
CA ASP A 200 9.17 -23.89 -13.41
C ASP A 200 7.65 -24.07 -13.39
N GLY A 201 6.98 -23.77 -12.25
CA GLY A 201 5.55 -23.92 -12.08
C GLY A 201 5.04 -25.34 -11.91
N LEU A 202 5.89 -26.25 -11.47
CA LEU A 202 5.53 -27.64 -11.13
C LEU A 202 5.04 -27.81 -9.68
N SER A 203 5.23 -26.79 -8.84
CA SER A 203 4.76 -26.71 -7.45
C SER A 203 4.41 -25.29 -7.08
N ASP A 204 3.61 -25.12 -6.03
CA ASP A 204 3.32 -23.81 -5.45
C ASP A 204 4.56 -23.25 -4.74
N VAL A 205 4.93 -22.05 -5.14
CA VAL A 205 6.00 -21.27 -4.51
C VAL A 205 5.54 -19.83 -4.40
N THR A 206 5.63 -19.26 -3.19
CA THR A 206 5.08 -17.93 -2.86
C THR A 206 6.05 -17.11 -2.03
N GLU A 207 5.71 -15.82 -1.85
CA GLU A 207 6.37 -14.90 -0.91
C GLU A 207 7.88 -14.75 -1.13
N PRO A 208 8.32 -14.38 -2.34
CA PRO A 208 9.73 -14.16 -2.60
C PRO A 208 10.26 -12.98 -1.79
N VAL A 209 11.43 -13.16 -1.15
CA VAL A 209 12.10 -12.11 -0.37
C VAL A 209 13.58 -12.05 -0.76
N PHE A 210 14.05 -10.85 -1.07
CA PHE A 210 15.47 -10.62 -1.32
C PHE A 210 16.29 -10.62 -0.02
N ASP A 211 17.47 -11.22 -0.07
CA ASP A 211 18.50 -11.00 0.92
C ASP A 211 18.88 -9.50 0.97
N PRO A 212 19.00 -8.89 2.15
CA PRO A 212 19.42 -7.48 2.28
C PRO A 212 20.74 -7.15 1.58
N ALA A 213 21.68 -8.12 1.46
CA ALA A 213 22.91 -7.95 0.71
C ALA A 213 22.74 -8.12 -0.82
N GLY A 214 21.53 -8.46 -1.28
CA GLY A 214 21.22 -8.64 -2.71
C GLY A 214 21.84 -9.85 -3.37
N LYS A 215 22.28 -10.86 -2.60
CA LYS A 215 22.96 -12.06 -3.11
C LYS A 215 22.02 -13.24 -3.36
N TYR A 216 20.94 -13.32 -2.60
CA TYR A 216 20.01 -14.44 -2.61
C TYR A 216 18.57 -13.96 -2.73
N LEU A 217 17.76 -14.80 -3.31
CA LEU A 217 16.30 -14.70 -3.29
C LEU A 217 15.77 -15.94 -2.56
N PHE A 218 15.02 -15.72 -1.49
CA PHE A 218 14.36 -16.79 -0.73
C PHE A 218 12.91 -16.88 -1.18
N PHE A 219 12.34 -18.10 -1.22
CA PHE A 219 10.96 -18.39 -1.55
C PHE A 219 10.57 -19.79 -1.15
#